data_fabdc17336a3abdb75cbd7b178d291b8
#
_entry.id   fabdc17336a3abdb75cbd7b178d291b8
#
_cell.length_a   1.000
_cell.length_b   1.000
_cell.length_c   1.000
_cell.angle_alpha   90.00
_cell.angle_beta   90.00
_cell.angle_gamma   90.00
#
_symmetry.space_group_name_H-M   'P 1'
#
loop_
_entity.id
_entity.type
_entity.pdbx_description
1 polymer ?
#
loop_
_entity_poly.entity_id
_entity_poly.type
_entity_poly.pdbx_seq_one_letter_code
_entity_poly.pdbx_strand_id
1 'polypeptide(L)'
;MHFDTSTRQRWMRVLAHSQPAALAARMNALGLTPDYDTIRAPEIGLVQSPARMGGTGERFFAGDATLTRAAIRLHSGTLGYGYVLGRDKAHAERCAVIDALLQEQPHFQTLMETLISPLEADRAARLAARQAEVNTSRVDFFTLVRGDNA
;
A
#
# COMPACT_ATOMS: atom_id res chain seq x y z
N MET A 1 -15.97 7.39 -16.36
CA MET A 1 -15.19 8.52 -15.85
C MET A 1 -13.71 8.21 -16.00
N HIS A 2 -12.97 9.15 -16.51
CA HIS A 2 -11.54 8.94 -16.74
C HIS A 2 -10.75 9.62 -15.63
N PHE A 3 -9.99 8.84 -14.88
CA PHE A 3 -9.14 9.36 -13.82
C PHE A 3 -7.73 9.59 -14.35
N ASP A 4 -7.07 10.60 -13.83
CA ASP A 4 -5.66 10.80 -14.06
C ASP A 4 -4.86 9.62 -13.51
N THR A 5 -3.87 9.17 -14.26
CA THR A 5 -2.98 8.06 -13.86
C THR A 5 -2.34 8.30 -12.51
N SER A 6 -1.95 9.53 -12.21
CA SER A 6 -1.32 9.89 -10.94
C SER A 6 -2.28 9.70 -9.75
N THR A 7 -3.56 10.02 -9.91
CA THR A 7 -4.58 9.81 -8.88
C THR A 7 -4.75 8.33 -8.58
N ARG A 8 -4.84 7.50 -9.62
CA ARG A 8 -4.97 6.05 -9.46
C ARG A 8 -3.73 5.45 -8.81
N GLN A 9 -2.55 5.85 -9.24
CA GLN A 9 -1.29 5.40 -8.62
C GLN A 9 -1.23 5.75 -7.13
N ARG A 10 -1.74 6.93 -6.76
CA ARG A 10 -1.80 7.35 -5.35
C ARG A 10 -2.66 6.41 -4.53
N TRP A 11 -3.92 6.17 -4.94
CA TRP A 11 -4.78 5.31 -4.12
C TRP A 11 -4.32 3.86 -4.11
N MET A 12 -3.79 3.33 -5.21
CA MET A 12 -3.24 1.98 -5.25
C MET A 12 -2.05 1.83 -4.30
N ARG A 13 -1.20 2.84 -4.21
CA ARG A 13 -0.07 2.86 -3.28
C ARG A 13 -0.56 2.87 -1.83
N VAL A 14 -1.53 3.71 -1.51
CA VAL A 14 -2.11 3.78 -0.16
C VAL A 14 -2.72 2.45 0.24
N LEU A 15 -3.50 1.82 -0.65
CA LEU A 15 -4.11 0.51 -0.39
C LEU A 15 -3.04 -0.57 -0.18
N ALA A 16 -2.04 -0.62 -1.04
CA ALA A 16 -0.98 -1.64 -0.97
C ALA A 16 -0.17 -1.56 0.33
N HIS A 17 0.04 -0.36 0.86
CA HIS A 17 0.81 -0.13 2.09
C HIS A 17 -0.07 -0.04 3.35
N SER A 18 -1.39 -0.15 3.22
CA SER A 18 -2.29 -0.13 4.38
C SER A 18 -2.14 -1.40 5.20
N GLN A 19 -2.41 -1.29 6.49
CA GLN A 19 -2.46 -2.47 7.34
C GLN A 19 -3.71 -3.28 6.99
N PRO A 20 -3.59 -4.61 6.76
CA PRO A 20 -4.72 -5.43 6.33
C PRO A 20 -5.94 -5.36 7.25
N ALA A 21 -5.72 -5.36 8.56
CA ALA A 21 -6.81 -5.27 9.54
C ALA A 21 -7.50 -3.90 9.49
N ALA A 22 -6.76 -2.84 9.29
CA ALA A 22 -7.32 -1.48 9.20
C ALA A 22 -8.18 -1.33 7.94
N LEU A 23 -7.71 -1.83 6.80
CA LEU A 23 -8.49 -1.81 5.56
C LEU A 23 -9.77 -2.63 5.70
N ALA A 24 -9.68 -3.84 6.22
CA ALA A 24 -10.84 -4.70 6.44
C ALA A 24 -11.87 -4.06 7.37
N ALA A 25 -11.43 -3.45 8.48
CA ALA A 25 -12.32 -2.78 9.42
C ALA A 25 -13.04 -1.59 8.78
N ARG A 26 -12.34 -0.78 7.99
CA ARG A 26 -12.94 0.36 7.29
C ARG A 26 -13.94 -0.05 6.22
N MET A 27 -13.64 -1.12 5.47
CA MET A 27 -14.59 -1.68 4.50
C MET A 27 -15.87 -2.16 5.18
N ASN A 28 -15.75 -2.86 6.30
CA ASN A 28 -16.89 -3.33 7.08
C ASN A 28 -17.71 -2.15 7.63
N ALA A 29 -17.06 -1.13 8.14
CA ALA A 29 -17.73 0.07 8.66
C ALA A 29 -18.51 0.81 7.57
N LEU A 30 -18.05 0.80 6.32
CA LEU A 30 -18.73 1.41 5.20
C LEU A 30 -19.85 0.53 4.63
N GLY A 31 -19.97 -0.71 5.08
CA GLY A 31 -20.98 -1.65 4.59
C GLY A 31 -20.81 -2.04 3.13
N LEU A 32 -19.58 -1.98 2.62
CA LEU A 32 -19.31 -2.29 1.21
C LEU A 32 -19.33 -3.80 0.99
N THR A 33 -20.31 -4.26 0.23
CA THR A 33 -20.46 -5.66 -0.17
C THR A 33 -20.73 -5.73 -1.67
N PRO A 34 -19.78 -5.28 -2.51
CA PRO A 34 -20.01 -5.28 -3.95
C PRO A 34 -20.01 -6.70 -4.51
N ASP A 35 -20.83 -6.91 -5.55
CA ASP A 35 -20.79 -8.15 -6.33
C ASP A 35 -19.71 -8.06 -7.38
N TYR A 36 -18.87 -9.05 -7.45
CA TYR A 36 -17.75 -9.09 -8.40
C TYR A 36 -17.40 -10.53 -8.79
N ASP A 37 -16.77 -10.66 -9.95
CA ASP A 37 -16.18 -11.90 -10.41
C ASP A 37 -14.66 -11.83 -10.25
N THR A 38 -14.06 -12.94 -9.84
CA THR A 38 -12.61 -13.04 -9.75
C THR A 38 -12.06 -13.34 -11.14
N ILE A 39 -11.29 -12.41 -11.70
CA ILE A 39 -10.60 -12.57 -12.99
C ILE A 39 -9.28 -13.31 -12.79
N ARG A 40 -8.56 -12.91 -11.75
CA ARG A 40 -7.34 -13.59 -11.32
C ARG A 40 -7.43 -13.79 -9.82
N ALA A 41 -7.52 -15.05 -9.40
CA ALA A 41 -7.46 -15.40 -7.98
C ALA A 41 -6.16 -14.88 -7.38
N PRO A 42 -6.17 -14.46 -6.10
CA PRO A 42 -4.94 -13.99 -5.46
C PRO A 42 -3.84 -15.04 -5.58
N GLU A 43 -2.71 -14.64 -6.14
CA GLU A 43 -1.56 -15.50 -6.33
C GLU A 43 -0.30 -14.84 -5.80
N ILE A 44 0.58 -15.67 -5.23
CA ILE A 44 1.84 -15.23 -4.64
C ILE A 44 2.95 -15.47 -5.65
N GLY A 45 3.77 -14.44 -5.89
CA GLY A 45 4.93 -14.53 -6.75
C GLY A 45 6.13 -13.84 -6.15
N LEU A 46 7.25 -13.96 -6.81
CA LEU A 46 8.48 -13.26 -6.43
C LEU A 46 8.73 -12.14 -7.41
N VAL A 47 9.15 -10.99 -6.89
CA VAL A 47 9.59 -9.85 -7.69
C VAL A 47 10.97 -9.43 -7.25
N GLN A 48 11.76 -8.91 -8.19
CA GLN A 48 13.07 -8.37 -7.88
C GLN A 48 12.91 -7.03 -7.17
N SER A 49 13.65 -6.87 -6.06
CA SER A 49 13.66 -5.63 -5.31
C SER A 49 14.90 -4.83 -5.69
N PRO A 50 14.78 -3.77 -6.52
CA PRO A 50 15.91 -2.93 -6.88
C PRO A 50 16.33 -2.06 -5.72
N ALA A 51 17.64 -1.87 -5.55
CA ALA A 51 18.22 -0.94 -4.60
C ALA A 51 19.29 -0.11 -5.29
N ARG A 52 19.72 0.98 -4.67
CA ARG A 52 20.79 1.84 -5.16
C ARG A 52 21.89 1.96 -4.12
N MET A 53 23.13 1.86 -4.56
CA MET A 53 24.28 2.05 -3.69
C MET A 53 24.32 3.49 -3.16
N GLY A 54 24.37 3.64 -1.83
CA GLY A 54 24.39 4.94 -1.18
C GLY A 54 23.17 5.84 -1.43
N GLY A 55 22.07 5.25 -1.91
CA GLY A 55 20.83 5.99 -2.20
C GLY A 55 20.80 6.70 -3.56
N THR A 56 21.96 6.99 -4.16
CA THR A 56 22.07 7.73 -5.44
C THR A 56 22.90 7.02 -6.49
N GLY A 57 23.54 5.89 -6.15
CA GLY A 57 24.38 5.12 -7.08
C GLY A 57 23.58 4.31 -8.09
N GLU A 58 24.27 3.43 -8.82
CA GLU A 58 23.63 2.57 -9.79
C GLU A 58 22.65 1.60 -9.11
N ARG A 59 21.58 1.24 -9.84
CA ARG A 59 20.63 0.23 -9.39
C ARG A 59 21.29 -1.15 -9.41
N PHE A 60 21.04 -1.91 -8.37
CA PHE A 60 21.47 -3.30 -8.29
C PHE A 60 20.35 -4.18 -7.73
N PHE A 61 20.47 -5.49 -7.93
CA PHE A 61 19.54 -6.47 -7.40
C PHE A 61 19.81 -6.67 -5.91
N ALA A 62 18.85 -6.27 -5.06
CA ALA A 62 18.98 -6.37 -3.59
C ALA A 62 18.39 -7.67 -3.03
N GLY A 63 17.57 -8.39 -3.79
CA GLY A 63 16.94 -9.64 -3.37
C GLY A 63 15.55 -9.82 -3.97
N ASP A 64 14.96 -10.98 -3.75
CA ASP A 64 13.58 -11.27 -4.13
C ASP A 64 12.64 -10.81 -3.03
N ALA A 65 11.54 -10.18 -3.43
CA ALA A 65 10.44 -9.84 -2.54
C ALA A 65 9.21 -10.65 -2.93
N THR A 66 8.45 -11.11 -1.94
CA THR A 66 7.18 -11.78 -2.18
C THR A 66 6.10 -10.74 -2.49
N LEU A 67 5.35 -10.98 -3.55
CA LEU A 67 4.24 -10.13 -3.99
C LEU A 67 2.98 -10.97 -4.14
N THR A 68 1.87 -10.49 -3.64
CA THR A 68 0.56 -11.08 -3.88
C THR A 68 -0.24 -10.16 -4.79
N ARG A 69 -0.81 -10.71 -5.84
CA ARG A 69 -1.60 -9.95 -6.81
C ARG A 69 -2.97 -10.59 -7.03
N ALA A 70 -3.96 -9.75 -7.30
CA ALA A 70 -5.33 -10.17 -7.58
C ALA A 70 -5.95 -9.27 -8.63
N ALA A 71 -6.91 -9.78 -9.38
CA ALA A 71 -7.71 -9.00 -10.30
C ALA A 71 -9.17 -9.44 -10.19
N ILE A 72 -10.06 -8.47 -10.11
CA ILE A 72 -11.50 -8.69 -10.05
C ILE A 72 -12.21 -7.84 -11.10
N ARG A 73 -13.44 -8.16 -11.39
CA ARG A 73 -14.31 -7.36 -12.23
C ARG A 73 -15.65 -7.20 -11.52
N LEU A 74 -16.06 -5.95 -11.32
CA LEU A 74 -17.38 -5.64 -10.79
C LEU A 74 -18.46 -6.04 -11.83
N HIS A 75 -19.68 -6.28 -11.38
CA HIS A 75 -20.80 -6.56 -12.29
C HIS A 75 -21.05 -5.43 -13.29
N SER A 76 -20.66 -4.20 -12.96
CA SER A 76 -20.68 -3.06 -13.88
C SER A 76 -19.65 -3.15 -15.01
N GLY A 77 -18.70 -4.09 -14.93
CA GLY A 77 -17.64 -4.28 -15.91
C GLY A 77 -16.28 -3.67 -15.55
N THR A 78 -16.20 -2.89 -14.49
CA THR A 78 -14.96 -2.23 -14.07
C THR A 78 -13.96 -3.25 -13.51
N LEU A 79 -12.73 -3.22 -14.03
CA LEU A 79 -11.65 -4.08 -13.57
C LEU A 79 -10.89 -3.41 -12.43
N GLY A 80 -10.58 -4.18 -11.40
CA GLY A 80 -9.76 -3.73 -10.28
C GLY A 80 -8.56 -4.64 -10.08
N TYR A 81 -7.44 -4.06 -9.66
CA TYR A 81 -6.19 -4.76 -9.45
C TYR A 81 -5.65 -4.48 -8.06
N GLY A 82 -5.12 -5.51 -7.41
CA GLY A 82 -4.44 -5.40 -6.12
C GLY A 82 -3.04 -5.97 -6.20
N TYR A 83 -2.07 -5.22 -5.71
CA TYR A 83 -0.67 -5.62 -5.63
C TYR A 83 -0.16 -5.28 -4.23
N VAL A 84 0.16 -6.31 -3.43
CA VAL A 84 0.66 -6.09 -2.07
C VAL A 84 1.93 -6.89 -1.84
N LEU A 85 2.88 -6.30 -1.13
CA LEU A 85 4.05 -7.03 -0.68
C LEU A 85 3.64 -8.01 0.41
N GLY A 86 4.26 -9.19 0.40
CA GLY A 86 3.93 -10.26 1.33
C GLY A 86 2.98 -11.28 0.73
N ARG A 87 2.29 -12.02 1.60
CA ARG A 87 1.51 -13.20 1.22
C ARG A 87 0.02 -13.12 1.57
N ASP A 88 -0.47 -11.93 1.86
CA ASP A 88 -1.86 -11.75 2.29
C ASP A 88 -2.81 -11.70 1.10
N LYS A 89 -3.36 -12.85 0.74
CA LYS A 89 -4.29 -13.01 -0.37
C LYS A 89 -5.58 -12.22 -0.17
N ALA A 90 -6.14 -12.25 1.04
CA ALA A 90 -7.36 -11.53 1.35
C ALA A 90 -7.16 -10.01 1.23
N HIS A 91 -6.02 -9.51 1.66
CA HIS A 91 -5.66 -8.10 1.54
C HIS A 91 -5.53 -7.68 0.06
N ALA A 92 -4.86 -8.48 -0.75
CA ALA A 92 -4.71 -8.20 -2.19
C ALA A 92 -6.08 -8.16 -2.88
N GLU A 93 -6.98 -9.07 -2.54
CA GLU A 93 -8.34 -9.09 -3.11
C GLU A 93 -9.13 -7.85 -2.69
N ARG A 94 -9.07 -7.44 -1.41
CA ARG A 94 -9.71 -6.22 -0.95
C ARG A 94 -9.17 -4.98 -1.67
N CYS A 95 -7.86 -4.90 -1.86
CA CYS A 95 -7.25 -3.81 -2.64
C CYS A 95 -7.81 -3.76 -4.06
N ALA A 96 -7.96 -4.92 -4.71
CA ALA A 96 -8.52 -5.01 -6.05
C ALA A 96 -9.97 -4.52 -6.10
N VAL A 97 -10.79 -4.92 -5.13
CA VAL A 97 -12.19 -4.48 -5.04
C VAL A 97 -12.30 -2.97 -4.85
N ILE A 98 -11.50 -2.41 -3.95
CA ILE A 98 -11.50 -0.96 -3.70
C ILE A 98 -10.98 -0.19 -4.91
N ASP A 99 -9.95 -0.69 -5.59
CA ASP A 99 -9.45 -0.08 -6.83
C ASP A 99 -10.57 0.03 -7.88
N ALA A 100 -11.35 -1.04 -8.05
CA ALA A 100 -12.48 -1.04 -8.98
C ALA A 100 -13.57 -0.04 -8.56
N LEU A 101 -13.93 -0.02 -7.28
CA LEU A 101 -14.96 0.90 -6.78
C LEU A 101 -14.53 2.37 -6.91
N LEU A 102 -13.27 2.68 -6.67
CA LEU A 102 -12.75 4.04 -6.84
C LEU A 102 -12.78 4.54 -8.28
N GLN A 103 -12.81 3.64 -9.25
CA GLN A 103 -12.94 4.00 -10.66
C GLN A 103 -14.38 4.37 -11.04
N GLU A 104 -15.34 4.12 -10.18
CA GLU A 104 -16.75 4.43 -10.42
C GLU A 104 -17.13 5.73 -9.70
N GLN A 105 -17.78 6.62 -10.43
CA GLN A 105 -18.15 7.97 -9.94
C GLN A 105 -18.98 7.95 -8.64
N PRO A 106 -20.01 7.09 -8.46
CA PRO A 106 -20.80 7.11 -7.24
C PRO A 106 -20.01 6.85 -5.97
N HIS A 107 -18.89 6.14 -6.07
CA HIS A 107 -18.08 5.72 -4.92
C HIS A 107 -16.82 6.55 -4.72
N PHE A 108 -16.35 7.23 -5.75
CA PHE A 108 -15.03 7.87 -5.74
C PHE A 108 -14.87 8.87 -4.59
N GLN A 109 -15.74 9.86 -4.50
CA GLN A 109 -15.63 10.92 -3.51
C GLN A 109 -15.69 10.36 -2.09
N THR A 110 -16.68 9.53 -1.81
CA THR A 110 -16.88 8.93 -0.49
C THR A 110 -15.67 8.09 -0.08
N LEU A 111 -15.17 7.22 -0.96
CA LEU A 111 -14.05 6.36 -0.65
C LEU A 111 -12.73 7.12 -0.51
N MET A 112 -12.52 8.17 -1.29
CA MET A 112 -11.34 9.02 -1.13
C MET A 112 -11.33 9.70 0.23
N GLU A 113 -12.46 10.20 0.70
CA GLU A 113 -12.56 10.90 1.98
C GLU A 113 -12.58 9.96 3.19
N THR A 114 -13.30 8.84 3.10
CA THR A 114 -13.51 7.96 4.26
C THR A 114 -12.52 6.81 4.35
N LEU A 115 -11.87 6.45 3.27
CA LEU A 115 -10.95 5.31 3.23
C LEU A 115 -9.53 5.72 2.87
N ILE A 116 -9.31 6.33 1.72
CA ILE A 116 -7.97 6.61 1.21
C ILE A 116 -7.25 7.67 2.04
N SER A 117 -7.87 8.81 2.30
CA SER A 117 -7.25 9.88 3.07
C SER A 117 -6.89 9.46 4.50
N PRO A 118 -7.76 8.76 5.26
CA PRO A 118 -7.39 8.26 6.58
C PRO A 118 -6.25 7.23 6.54
N LEU A 119 -6.25 6.31 5.58
CA LEU A 119 -5.18 5.32 5.45
C LEU A 119 -3.85 5.96 5.04
N GLU A 120 -3.89 6.98 4.20
CA GLU A 120 -2.71 7.76 3.83
C GLU A 120 -2.11 8.48 5.04
N ALA A 121 -2.96 9.08 5.87
CA ALA A 121 -2.54 9.73 7.11
C ALA A 121 -1.93 8.73 8.10
N ASP A 122 -2.54 7.56 8.26
CA ASP A 122 -2.01 6.50 9.10
C ASP A 122 -0.62 6.04 8.65
N ARG A 123 -0.44 5.89 7.34
CA ARG A 123 0.86 5.53 6.75
C ARG A 123 1.91 6.61 7.02
N ALA A 124 1.56 7.87 6.79
CA ALA A 124 2.46 8.99 7.03
C ALA A 124 2.90 9.03 8.51
N ALA A 125 1.98 8.79 9.44
CA ALA A 125 2.28 8.74 10.87
C ALA A 125 3.25 7.59 11.21
N ARG A 126 3.04 6.40 10.62
CA ARG A 126 3.94 5.25 10.82
C ARG A 126 5.34 5.52 10.29
N LEU A 127 5.44 6.13 9.10
CA LEU A 127 6.74 6.49 8.51
C LEU A 127 7.46 7.55 9.34
N ALA A 128 6.74 8.55 9.85
CA ALA A 128 7.30 9.58 10.71
C ALA A 128 7.80 9.01 12.03
N ALA A 129 7.04 8.10 12.65
CA ALA A 129 7.45 7.42 13.88
C ALA A 129 8.72 6.58 13.68
N ARG A 130 8.79 5.84 12.57
CA ARG A 130 9.99 5.06 12.22
C ARG A 130 11.20 5.95 12.01
N GLN A 131 11.04 7.07 11.32
CA GLN A 131 12.12 8.03 11.10
C GLN A 131 12.61 8.66 12.40
N ALA A 132 11.71 8.96 13.33
CA ALA A 132 12.07 9.48 14.65
C ALA A 132 12.88 8.46 15.44
N GLU A 133 12.51 7.17 15.41
CA GLU A 133 13.29 6.10 16.05
C GLU A 133 14.70 5.99 15.46
N VAL A 134 14.83 6.02 14.15
CA VAL A 134 16.13 5.98 13.46
C VAL A 134 16.99 7.18 13.87
N ASN A 135 16.41 8.38 13.90
CA ASN A 135 17.11 9.60 14.28
C ASN A 135 17.57 9.55 15.74
N THR A 136 16.74 9.04 16.65
CA THR A 136 17.08 8.88 18.06
C THR A 136 18.25 7.91 18.23
N SER A 137 18.22 6.75 17.57
CA SER A 137 19.32 5.79 17.60
C SER A 137 20.63 6.38 17.08
N ARG A 138 20.56 7.19 16.03
CA ARG A 138 21.72 7.87 15.46
C ARG A 138 22.32 8.89 16.44
N VAL A 139 21.50 9.67 17.13
CA VAL A 139 21.93 10.64 18.13
C VAL A 139 22.63 9.94 19.29
N ASP A 140 22.04 8.85 19.80
CA ASP A 140 22.62 8.06 20.89
C ASP A 140 24.00 7.51 20.51
N PHE A 141 24.17 7.02 19.29
CA PHE A 141 25.45 6.54 18.78
C PHE A 141 26.52 7.64 18.79
N PHE A 142 26.22 8.83 18.31
CA PHE A 142 27.14 9.95 18.30
C PHE A 142 27.48 10.42 19.70
N THR A 143 26.56 10.40 20.63
CA THR A 143 26.80 10.75 22.03
C THR A 143 27.75 9.78 22.68
N LEU A 144 27.63 8.47 22.44
CA LEU A 144 28.56 7.46 22.95
C LEU A 144 30.00 7.66 22.42
N VAL A 145 30.17 7.93 21.15
CA VAL A 145 31.46 8.16 20.52
C VAL A 145 32.14 9.40 21.12
N ARG A 146 31.38 10.45 21.42
CA ARG A 146 31.94 11.66 22.09
C ARG A 146 32.39 11.39 23.52
N GLY A 147 31.67 10.51 24.22
CA GLY A 147 32.02 10.12 25.58
C GLY A 147 33.37 9.40 25.69
N ASP A 148 33.72 8.61 24.68
CA ASP A 148 34.94 7.83 24.63
C ASP A 148 36.20 8.70 24.38
N ASN A 149 36.02 9.91 23.90
CA ASN A 149 37.10 10.85 23.59
C ASN A 149 37.35 11.90 24.68
N ALA A 150 36.71 11.77 25.78
CA ALA A 150 36.84 12.74 26.89
C ALA A 150 37.96 12.35 27.90
#